data_8bb7ff674c79b5ea190c57df807e2377
#
_entry.id   8bb7ff674c79b5ea190c57df807e2377
#
_cell.length_a   1.000
_cell.length_b   1.000
_cell.length_c   1.000
_cell.angle_alpha   90.00
_cell.angle_beta   90.00
_cell.angle_gamma   90.00
#
_symmetry.space_group_name_H-M   'P 1'
#
loop_
_entity.id
_entity.type
_entity.pdbx_description
1 polymer ?
#
loop_
_entity_poly.entity_id
_entity_poly.type
_entity_poly.pdbx_seq_one_letter_code
_entity_poly.pdbx_strand_id
1 'polypeptide(L)'
;MSQEVFMPGATTLGLVCKDGVILASERRVSYGYFVMSKSGKKVFKITDTIGAACAGLVADMQILMREVSAYIRIYNYETRRDAGVKSTAKLMASLLFQRRMFPYLTQTIVAGVDSSGPSLYVLDPLGSVLDDKYASVGTGSEIAIGVLESEYKDDMSIEEAKKVVADAFKSAVARDVGSGEGADLLIMTKDGIKEESLKFA
;
A
#
# COMPACT_ATOMS: atom_id res chain seq x y z
N MET A 1 14.23 28.31 12.22
CA MET A 1 14.57 26.87 12.16
C MET A 1 13.46 26.20 11.39
N SER A 2 13.68 25.88 10.12
CA SER A 2 12.74 25.07 9.33
C SER A 2 12.65 23.70 10.00
N GLN A 3 11.47 23.32 10.49
CA GLN A 3 11.19 21.93 10.82
C GLN A 3 11.29 21.17 9.50
N GLU A 4 12.42 20.53 9.25
CA GLU A 4 12.47 19.48 8.25
C GLU A 4 11.47 18.43 8.69
N VAL A 5 10.36 18.37 7.98
CA VAL A 5 9.35 17.34 8.21
C VAL A 5 10.04 16.02 7.92
N PHE A 6 10.31 15.26 8.96
CA PHE A 6 10.89 13.92 8.84
C PHE A 6 9.89 13.03 8.11
N MET A 7 10.09 12.88 6.81
CA MET A 7 9.32 11.95 5.98
C MET A 7 10.23 10.76 5.62
N PRO A 8 10.02 9.60 6.22
CA PRO A 8 10.70 8.39 5.79
C PRO A 8 10.40 8.12 4.32
N GLY A 9 11.45 7.90 3.52
CA GLY A 9 11.30 7.58 2.10
C GLY A 9 10.64 6.22 1.90
N ALA A 10 9.89 6.09 0.82
CA ALA A 10 9.37 4.83 0.33
C ALA A 10 8.80 4.99 -1.09
N THR A 11 8.68 3.88 -1.81
CA THR A 11 7.80 3.73 -2.96
C THR A 11 6.83 2.59 -2.71
N THR A 12 5.55 2.88 -2.78
CA THR A 12 4.47 1.90 -2.59
C THR A 12 3.48 2.01 -3.74
N LEU A 13 3.06 0.89 -4.29
CA LEU A 13 2.23 0.78 -5.48
C LEU A 13 1.00 -0.08 -5.23
N GLY A 14 -0.07 0.20 -5.97
CA GLY A 14 -1.24 -0.64 -6.08
C GLY A 14 -1.81 -0.63 -7.49
N LEU A 15 -2.24 -1.79 -8.00
CA LEU A 15 -2.85 -1.94 -9.32
C LEU A 15 -4.03 -2.91 -9.26
N VAL A 16 -5.15 -2.51 -9.83
CA VAL A 16 -6.31 -3.38 -10.07
C VAL A 16 -6.08 -4.15 -11.37
N CYS A 17 -6.29 -5.47 -11.32
CA CYS A 17 -6.17 -6.38 -12.45
C CYS A 17 -7.54 -7.00 -12.75
N LYS A 18 -7.67 -7.69 -13.87
CA LYS A 18 -8.90 -8.39 -14.27
C LYS A 18 -9.45 -9.31 -13.15
N ASP A 19 -8.57 -10.10 -12.53
CA ASP A 19 -8.97 -11.16 -11.60
C ASP A 19 -8.44 -10.92 -10.18
N GLY A 20 -7.95 -9.74 -9.88
CA GLY A 20 -7.36 -9.45 -8.58
C GLY A 20 -6.75 -8.08 -8.44
N VAL A 21 -5.92 -7.90 -7.41
CA VAL A 21 -5.20 -6.67 -7.14
C VAL A 21 -3.77 -7.00 -6.70
N ILE A 22 -2.82 -6.19 -7.10
CA ILE A 22 -1.45 -6.22 -6.58
C ILE A 22 -1.24 -5.01 -5.69
N LEU A 23 -0.76 -5.22 -4.47
CA LEU A 23 -0.12 -4.22 -3.64
C LEU A 23 1.35 -4.54 -3.51
N ALA A 24 2.21 -3.53 -3.60
CA ALA A 24 3.63 -3.72 -3.50
C ALA A 24 4.31 -2.53 -2.79
N SER A 25 5.35 -2.80 -2.00
CA SER A 25 6.20 -1.77 -1.40
C SER A 25 7.64 -2.23 -1.34
N GLU A 26 8.56 -1.30 -1.61
CA GLU A 26 10.00 -1.56 -1.46
C GLU A 26 10.39 -1.73 0.03
N ARG A 27 11.62 -2.23 0.31
CA ARG A 27 12.03 -2.70 1.64
C ARG A 27 12.96 -1.78 2.41
N ARG A 28 13.45 -0.69 1.79
CA ARG A 28 14.35 0.24 2.47
C ARG A 28 13.64 0.97 3.59
N VAL A 29 14.27 1.06 4.74
CA VAL A 29 13.88 1.98 5.82
C VAL A 29 15.05 2.92 6.03
N SER A 30 14.84 4.20 5.75
CA SER A 30 15.87 5.23 5.88
C SER A 30 15.50 6.24 6.97
N TYR A 31 16.53 6.82 7.58
CA TYR A 31 16.43 7.93 8.50
C TYR A 31 17.32 9.07 7.95
N GLY A 32 16.71 10.06 7.32
CA GLY A 32 17.43 11.01 6.50
C GLY A 32 18.20 10.30 5.38
N TYR A 33 19.52 10.50 5.35
CA TYR A 33 20.39 9.86 4.36
C TYR A 33 20.96 8.50 4.80
N PHE A 34 20.60 8.03 6.00
CA PHE A 34 21.09 6.76 6.53
C PHE A 34 20.08 5.63 6.29
N VAL A 35 20.55 4.54 5.66
CA VAL A 35 19.74 3.32 5.49
C VAL A 35 19.78 2.53 6.80
N MET A 36 18.70 2.61 7.58
CA MET A 36 18.57 1.96 8.88
C MET A 36 18.27 0.46 8.74
N SER A 37 17.46 0.07 7.75
CA SER A 37 17.12 -1.33 7.48
C SER A 37 16.91 -1.56 5.99
N LYS A 38 17.22 -2.80 5.56
CA LYS A 38 17.07 -3.30 4.19
C LYS A 38 15.94 -4.34 4.05
N SER A 39 15.18 -4.54 5.10
CA SER A 39 14.14 -5.59 5.21
C SER A 39 12.84 -5.09 5.85
N GLY A 40 12.56 -3.80 5.74
CA GLY A 40 11.33 -3.21 6.28
C GLY A 40 10.10 -3.70 5.52
N LYS A 41 9.22 -4.45 6.18
CA LYS A 41 7.95 -4.88 5.61
C LYS A 41 6.93 -3.75 5.73
N LYS A 42 6.41 -3.28 4.59
CA LYS A 42 5.43 -2.19 4.49
C LYS A 42 4.15 -2.61 3.76
N VAL A 43 3.98 -3.90 3.51
CA VAL A 43 2.75 -4.53 3.04
C VAL A 43 2.15 -5.40 4.14
N PHE A 44 0.84 -5.34 4.33
CA PHE A 44 0.14 -5.95 5.46
C PHE A 44 -1.13 -6.65 5.00
N LYS A 45 -1.35 -7.87 5.49
CA LYS A 45 -2.65 -8.55 5.35
C LYS A 45 -3.59 -8.05 6.43
N ILE A 46 -4.80 -7.66 6.06
CA ILE A 46 -5.89 -7.29 6.98
C ILE A 46 -6.84 -8.47 7.17
N THR A 47 -7.27 -9.09 6.04
CA THR A 47 -8.07 -10.31 5.99
C THR A 47 -7.44 -11.29 5.00
N ASP A 48 -8.12 -12.37 4.67
CA ASP A 48 -7.66 -13.34 3.68
C ASP A 48 -7.74 -12.82 2.23
N THR A 49 -8.48 -11.73 1.98
CA THR A 49 -8.65 -11.14 0.64
C THR A 49 -8.39 -9.65 0.59
N ILE A 50 -8.09 -8.99 1.72
CA ILE A 50 -7.85 -7.56 1.82
C ILE A 50 -6.48 -7.31 2.43
N GLY A 51 -5.70 -6.42 1.82
CA GLY A 51 -4.42 -5.98 2.31
C GLY A 51 -4.26 -4.46 2.27
N ALA A 52 -3.18 -4.00 2.85
CA ALA A 52 -2.74 -2.61 2.75
C ALA A 52 -1.24 -2.54 2.47
N ALA A 53 -0.84 -1.48 1.78
CA ALA A 53 0.55 -1.13 1.56
C ALA A 53 0.77 0.34 1.96
N CYS A 54 1.87 0.62 2.65
CA CYS A 54 2.10 1.91 3.29
C CYS A 54 3.44 2.52 2.90
N ALA A 55 3.48 3.85 2.90
CA ALA A 55 4.70 4.65 2.85
C ALA A 55 4.69 5.65 4.01
N GLY A 56 5.80 5.79 4.73
CA GLY A 56 5.92 6.71 5.86
C GLY A 56 6.60 6.08 7.08
N LEU A 57 6.20 6.50 8.29
CA LEU A 57 6.81 6.04 9.53
C LEU A 57 6.36 4.61 9.87
N VAL A 58 7.32 3.71 9.98
CA VAL A 58 7.07 2.26 10.18
C VAL A 58 6.23 1.99 11.43
N ALA A 59 6.49 2.71 12.55
CA ALA A 59 5.74 2.56 13.78
C ALA A 59 4.25 2.89 13.59
N ASP A 60 3.95 4.00 12.90
CA ASP A 60 2.60 4.48 12.68
C ASP A 60 1.80 3.51 11.80
N MET A 61 2.41 3.04 10.69
CA MET A 61 1.75 2.05 9.82
C MET A 61 1.49 0.73 10.55
N GLN A 62 2.43 0.25 11.39
CA GLN A 62 2.24 -0.98 12.15
C GLN A 62 1.11 -0.87 13.19
N ILE A 63 0.99 0.28 13.87
CA ILE A 63 -0.09 0.53 14.82
C ILE A 63 -1.43 0.61 14.09
N LEU A 64 -1.51 1.41 13.01
CA LEU A 64 -2.72 1.55 12.20
C LEU A 64 -3.21 0.19 11.69
N MET A 65 -2.32 -0.64 11.14
CA MET A 65 -2.69 -1.95 10.62
C MET A 65 -3.18 -2.90 11.72
N ARG A 66 -2.61 -2.84 12.92
CA ARG A 66 -3.10 -3.64 14.07
C ARG A 66 -4.50 -3.19 14.51
N GLU A 67 -4.72 -1.88 14.60
CA GLU A 67 -6.04 -1.32 14.96
C GLU A 67 -7.11 -1.74 13.93
N VAL A 68 -6.86 -1.49 12.65
CA VAL A 68 -7.79 -1.85 11.56
C VAL A 68 -8.08 -3.34 11.56
N SER A 69 -7.05 -4.19 11.63
CA SER A 69 -7.23 -5.65 11.62
C SER A 69 -8.03 -6.14 12.82
N ALA A 70 -7.85 -5.52 14.00
CA ALA A 70 -8.63 -5.86 15.20
C ALA A 70 -10.12 -5.51 15.01
N TYR A 71 -10.43 -4.29 14.54
CA TYR A 71 -11.81 -3.89 14.30
C TYR A 71 -12.50 -4.73 13.23
N ILE A 72 -11.81 -5.05 12.14
CA ILE A 72 -12.37 -5.90 11.08
C ILE A 72 -12.66 -7.31 11.59
N ARG A 73 -11.76 -7.90 12.40
CA ARG A 73 -12.00 -9.21 13.01
C ARG A 73 -13.21 -9.21 13.94
N ILE A 74 -13.36 -8.18 14.78
CA ILE A 74 -14.52 -8.02 15.66
C ILE A 74 -15.80 -7.91 14.82
N TYR A 75 -15.81 -7.04 13.80
CA TYR A 75 -16.94 -6.87 12.90
C TYR A 75 -17.34 -8.20 12.23
N ASN A 76 -16.39 -8.93 11.66
CA ASN A 76 -16.65 -10.21 10.99
C ASN A 76 -17.22 -11.25 11.97
N TYR A 77 -16.68 -11.28 13.21
CA TYR A 77 -17.15 -12.18 14.24
C TYR A 77 -18.59 -11.88 14.69
N GLU A 78 -18.91 -10.61 14.95
CA GLU A 78 -20.22 -10.17 15.42
C GLU A 78 -21.30 -10.28 14.34
N THR A 79 -20.97 -9.90 13.10
CA THR A 79 -21.95 -9.87 12.01
C THR A 79 -22.03 -11.19 11.24
N ARG A 80 -21.06 -12.09 11.41
CA ARG A 80 -20.86 -13.30 10.60
C ARG A 80 -20.79 -13.02 9.10
N ARG A 81 -20.23 -11.86 8.74
CA ARG A 81 -20.04 -11.39 7.37
C ARG A 81 -18.64 -10.82 7.23
N ASP A 82 -18.00 -11.07 6.10
CA ASP A 82 -16.72 -10.47 5.80
C ASP A 82 -16.88 -8.99 5.44
N ALA A 83 -16.03 -8.15 6.02
CA ALA A 83 -15.97 -6.74 5.66
C ALA A 83 -15.45 -6.60 4.23
N GLY A 84 -16.10 -5.75 3.42
CA GLY A 84 -15.64 -5.44 2.08
C GLY A 84 -14.46 -4.47 2.07
N VAL A 85 -13.79 -4.34 0.91
CA VAL A 85 -12.62 -3.48 0.71
C VAL A 85 -12.96 -2.02 1.02
N LYS A 86 -14.06 -1.50 0.48
CA LYS A 86 -14.54 -0.13 0.72
C LYS A 86 -14.84 0.14 2.18
N SER A 87 -15.45 -0.81 2.89
CA SER A 87 -15.76 -0.67 4.31
C SER A 87 -14.49 -0.64 5.15
N THR A 88 -13.50 -1.46 4.80
CA THR A 88 -12.17 -1.48 5.44
C THR A 88 -11.45 -0.14 5.22
N ALA A 89 -11.45 0.39 4.00
CA ALA A 89 -10.86 1.70 3.69
C ALA A 89 -11.55 2.84 4.47
N LYS A 90 -12.89 2.84 4.57
CA LYS A 90 -13.63 3.84 5.34
C LYS A 90 -13.39 3.74 6.85
N LEU A 91 -13.26 2.53 7.40
CA LEU A 91 -12.87 2.35 8.79
C LEU A 91 -11.49 2.94 9.05
N MET A 92 -10.51 2.63 8.20
CA MET A 92 -9.15 3.17 8.30
C MET A 92 -9.16 4.70 8.21
N ALA A 93 -9.91 5.27 7.27
CA ALA A 93 -10.08 6.72 7.14
C ALA A 93 -10.64 7.36 8.42
N SER A 94 -11.63 6.73 9.05
CA SER A 94 -12.19 7.22 10.31
C SER A 94 -11.15 7.22 11.44
N LEU A 95 -10.31 6.19 11.53
CA LEU A 95 -9.21 6.13 12.52
C LEU A 95 -8.16 7.22 12.26
N LEU A 96 -7.78 7.44 11.01
CA LEU A 96 -6.87 8.51 10.61
C LEU A 96 -7.46 9.89 10.94
N PHE A 97 -8.71 10.14 10.59
CA PHE A 97 -9.39 11.41 10.85
C PHE A 97 -9.53 11.73 12.34
N GLN A 98 -9.76 10.72 13.19
CA GLN A 98 -9.79 10.91 14.64
C GLN A 98 -8.46 11.44 15.19
N ARG A 99 -7.35 11.12 14.53
CA ARG A 99 -5.99 11.54 14.89
C ARG A 99 -5.49 12.77 14.12
N ARG A 100 -6.36 13.48 13.37
CA ARG A 100 -5.96 14.59 12.48
C ARG A 100 -5.21 15.74 13.13
N MET A 101 -5.30 15.91 14.46
CA MET A 101 -4.53 16.93 15.21
C MET A 101 -3.07 16.47 15.48
N PHE A 102 -2.84 15.15 15.52
CA PHE A 102 -1.53 14.51 15.63
C PHE A 102 -1.54 13.29 14.69
N PRO A 103 -1.45 13.52 13.37
CA PRO A 103 -1.68 12.48 12.39
C PRO A 103 -0.57 11.43 12.40
N TYR A 104 -0.93 10.22 12.06
CA TYR A 104 0.03 9.22 11.66
C TYR A 104 0.76 9.67 10.39
N LEU A 105 2.07 9.59 10.38
CA LEU A 105 2.91 9.91 9.23
C LEU A 105 2.95 8.72 8.26
N THR A 106 1.81 8.41 7.66
CA THR A 106 1.67 7.31 6.70
C THR A 106 0.67 7.66 5.60
N GLN A 107 1.05 7.39 4.37
CA GLN A 107 0.17 7.30 3.22
C GLN A 107 -0.12 5.83 2.99
N THR A 108 -1.35 5.47 2.68
CA THR A 108 -1.76 4.06 2.64
C THR A 108 -2.60 3.76 1.40
N ILE A 109 -2.34 2.62 0.79
CA ILE A 109 -3.20 2.04 -0.24
C ILE A 109 -3.86 0.80 0.38
N VAL A 110 -5.18 0.75 0.40
CA VAL A 110 -5.97 -0.41 0.79
C VAL A 110 -6.56 -1.03 -0.46
N ALA A 111 -6.38 -2.32 -0.63
CA ALA A 111 -6.93 -3.02 -1.78
C ALA A 111 -7.31 -4.46 -1.45
N GLY A 112 -8.10 -5.06 -2.31
CA GLY A 112 -8.51 -6.45 -2.13
C GLY A 112 -9.58 -6.86 -3.12
N VAL A 113 -10.11 -8.07 -2.87
CA VAL A 113 -11.20 -8.64 -3.65
C VAL A 113 -12.34 -9.00 -2.71
N ASP A 114 -13.52 -8.46 -3.00
CA ASP A 114 -14.77 -8.81 -2.29
C ASP A 114 -15.88 -9.21 -3.27
N SER A 115 -17.12 -9.29 -2.81
CA SER A 115 -18.27 -9.63 -3.66
C SER A 115 -18.54 -8.66 -4.80
N SER A 116 -17.99 -7.44 -4.73
CA SER A 116 -18.09 -6.41 -5.78
C SER A 116 -16.96 -6.50 -6.80
N GLY A 117 -15.99 -7.39 -6.57
CA GLY A 117 -14.80 -7.56 -7.39
C GLY A 117 -13.54 -6.92 -6.80
N PRO A 118 -12.45 -6.84 -7.58
CA PRO A 118 -11.21 -6.19 -7.18
C PRO A 118 -11.39 -4.67 -7.09
N SER A 119 -10.84 -4.08 -6.03
CA SER A 119 -10.90 -2.62 -5.82
C SER A 119 -9.72 -2.11 -5.01
N LEU A 120 -9.40 -0.83 -5.18
CA LEU A 120 -8.28 -0.14 -4.57
C LEU A 120 -8.70 1.24 -4.08
N TYR A 121 -8.24 1.62 -2.90
CA TYR A 121 -8.49 2.92 -2.28
C TYR A 121 -7.19 3.52 -1.76
N VAL A 122 -6.98 4.80 -2.04
CA VAL A 122 -5.83 5.58 -1.54
C VAL A 122 -6.29 6.42 -0.37
N LEU A 123 -5.50 6.43 0.70
CA LEU A 123 -5.75 7.21 1.90
C LEU A 123 -4.56 8.11 2.23
N ASP A 124 -4.84 9.37 2.53
CA ASP A 124 -3.87 10.30 3.07
C ASP A 124 -3.82 10.23 4.62
N PRO A 125 -2.83 10.87 5.27
CA PRO A 125 -2.71 10.89 6.72
C PRO A 125 -3.91 11.52 7.47
N LEU A 126 -4.73 12.30 6.79
CA LEU A 126 -5.90 12.99 7.38
C LEU A 126 -7.20 12.21 7.21
N GLY A 127 -7.16 11.06 6.50
CA GLY A 127 -8.30 10.17 6.35
C GLY A 127 -9.17 10.45 5.13
N SER A 128 -8.65 11.05 4.06
CA SER A 128 -9.34 11.04 2.76
C SER A 128 -9.37 9.62 2.19
N VAL A 129 -10.37 9.32 1.37
CA VAL A 129 -10.51 8.02 0.67
C VAL A 129 -10.80 8.30 -0.79
N LEU A 130 -9.87 7.91 -1.65
CA LEU A 130 -9.98 8.06 -3.09
C LEU A 130 -10.03 6.67 -3.73
N ASP A 131 -10.99 6.45 -4.60
CA ASP A 131 -11.14 5.21 -5.39
C ASP A 131 -10.33 5.36 -6.68
N ASP A 132 -9.49 4.38 -6.98
CA ASP A 132 -8.66 4.41 -8.18
C ASP A 132 -8.39 3.01 -8.73
N LYS A 133 -7.89 2.91 -9.96
CA LYS A 133 -7.49 1.66 -10.60
C LYS A 133 -6.02 1.31 -10.34
N TYR A 134 -5.19 2.31 -10.20
CA TYR A 134 -3.78 2.19 -9.80
C TYR A 134 -3.37 3.42 -9.01
N ALA A 135 -2.40 3.25 -8.16
CA ALA A 135 -1.90 4.33 -7.32
C ALA A 135 -0.45 4.12 -6.92
N SER A 136 0.20 5.21 -6.58
CA SER A 136 1.51 5.20 -5.95
C SER A 136 1.56 6.20 -4.81
N VAL A 137 2.20 5.85 -3.71
CA VAL A 137 2.41 6.73 -2.55
C VAL A 137 3.85 6.65 -2.05
N GLY A 138 4.29 7.68 -1.33
CA GLY A 138 5.67 7.81 -0.82
C GLY A 138 6.55 8.71 -1.68
N THR A 139 7.83 8.83 -1.33
CA THR A 139 8.78 9.77 -1.97
C THR A 139 9.09 9.43 -3.43
N GLY A 140 9.10 8.15 -3.80
CA GLY A 140 9.28 7.72 -5.19
C GLY A 140 8.00 7.65 -6.02
N SER A 141 6.87 8.07 -5.46
CA SER A 141 5.55 7.95 -6.11
C SER A 141 5.45 8.73 -7.41
N GLU A 142 6.05 9.93 -7.50
CA GLU A 142 6.01 10.76 -8.70
C GLU A 142 6.68 10.10 -9.91
N ILE A 143 7.73 9.30 -9.66
CA ILE A 143 8.43 8.55 -10.69
C ILE A 143 7.62 7.30 -11.07
N ALA A 144 7.16 6.58 -10.05
CA ALA A 144 6.43 5.34 -10.24
C ALA A 144 5.10 5.56 -10.96
N ILE A 145 4.34 6.62 -10.60
CA ILE A 145 3.05 6.91 -11.23
C ILE A 145 3.20 7.20 -12.73
N GLY A 146 4.30 7.82 -13.17
CA GLY A 146 4.55 8.05 -14.59
C GLY A 146 4.70 6.76 -15.39
N VAL A 147 5.26 5.69 -14.79
CA VAL A 147 5.33 4.37 -15.42
C VAL A 147 3.93 3.73 -15.44
N LEU A 148 3.19 3.81 -14.32
CA LEU A 148 1.83 3.27 -14.25
C LEU A 148 0.91 3.92 -15.30
N GLU A 149 0.95 5.25 -15.46
CA GLU A 149 0.19 5.98 -16.49
C GLU A 149 0.49 5.50 -17.90
N SER A 150 1.73 5.15 -18.21
CA SER A 150 2.14 4.75 -19.56
C SER A 150 1.87 3.28 -19.87
N GLU A 151 1.89 2.41 -18.87
CA GLU A 151 1.91 0.95 -19.06
C GLU A 151 0.66 0.25 -18.54
N TYR A 152 -0.10 0.89 -17.61
CA TYR A 152 -1.34 0.32 -17.12
C TYR A 152 -2.38 0.19 -18.24
N LYS A 153 -3.09 -0.93 -18.25
CA LYS A 153 -4.23 -1.19 -19.15
C LYS A 153 -5.36 -1.78 -18.34
N ASP A 154 -6.57 -1.37 -18.66
CA ASP A 154 -7.76 -2.03 -18.11
C ASP A 154 -7.73 -3.53 -18.43
N ASP A 155 -8.22 -4.33 -17.50
CA ASP A 155 -8.32 -5.78 -17.62
C ASP A 155 -6.99 -6.55 -17.85
N MET A 156 -5.84 -5.92 -17.50
CA MET A 156 -4.56 -6.62 -17.54
C MET A 156 -4.56 -7.82 -16.56
N SER A 157 -3.83 -8.86 -16.94
CA SER A 157 -3.60 -10.01 -16.08
C SER A 157 -2.64 -9.67 -14.92
N ILE A 158 -2.67 -10.46 -13.85
CA ILE A 158 -1.72 -10.33 -12.73
C ILE A 158 -0.27 -10.44 -13.21
N GLU A 159 0.03 -11.32 -14.17
CA GLU A 159 1.41 -11.48 -14.68
C GLU A 159 1.89 -10.28 -15.51
N GLU A 160 0.98 -9.62 -16.26
CA GLU A 160 1.29 -8.36 -16.93
C GLU A 160 1.49 -7.23 -15.90
N ALA A 161 0.60 -7.13 -14.92
CA ALA A 161 0.71 -6.13 -13.86
C ALA A 161 2.00 -6.28 -13.04
N LYS A 162 2.48 -7.49 -12.78
CA LYS A 162 3.79 -7.72 -12.13
C LYS A 162 4.96 -7.10 -12.90
N LYS A 163 4.93 -7.12 -14.24
CA LYS A 163 5.97 -6.49 -15.07
C LYS A 163 5.92 -4.98 -14.90
N VAL A 164 4.72 -4.38 -14.98
CA VAL A 164 4.52 -2.94 -14.77
C VAL A 164 5.00 -2.52 -13.38
N VAL A 165 4.66 -3.30 -12.33
CA VAL A 165 5.15 -3.07 -10.96
C VAL A 165 6.68 -3.12 -10.89
N ALA A 166 7.31 -4.09 -11.55
CA ALA A 166 8.76 -4.22 -11.56
C ALA A 166 9.45 -3.03 -12.25
N ASP A 167 8.90 -2.57 -13.39
CA ASP A 167 9.44 -1.44 -14.15
C ASP A 167 9.22 -0.11 -13.41
N ALA A 168 8.08 0.06 -12.73
CA ALA A 168 7.80 1.21 -11.87
C ALA A 168 8.79 1.29 -10.70
N PHE A 169 9.03 0.16 -10.00
CA PHE A 169 10.05 0.13 -8.94
C PHE A 169 11.46 0.38 -9.45
N LYS A 170 11.84 -0.23 -10.57
CA LYS A 170 13.15 -0.02 -11.19
C LYS A 170 13.39 1.47 -11.48
N SER A 171 12.39 2.15 -12.02
CA SER A 171 12.46 3.58 -12.32
C SER A 171 12.53 4.43 -11.03
N ALA A 172 11.70 4.12 -10.02
CA ALA A 172 11.69 4.84 -8.75
C ALA A 172 13.00 4.67 -7.98
N VAL A 173 13.48 3.44 -7.81
CA VAL A 173 14.73 3.12 -7.07
C VAL A 173 15.96 3.73 -7.71
N ALA A 174 15.95 3.94 -9.04
CA ALA A 174 17.06 4.60 -9.74
C ALA A 174 17.21 6.09 -9.40
N ARG A 175 16.18 6.74 -8.84
CA ARG A 175 16.15 8.18 -8.60
C ARG A 175 15.74 8.58 -7.18
N ASP A 176 14.92 7.78 -6.50
CA ASP A 176 14.52 8.06 -5.12
C ASP A 176 15.52 7.44 -4.13
N VAL A 177 16.20 8.30 -3.40
CA VAL A 177 17.17 7.89 -2.35
C VAL A 177 16.49 7.11 -1.22
N GLY A 178 15.22 7.39 -0.96
CA GLY A 178 14.43 6.74 0.08
C GLY A 178 13.99 5.32 -0.24
N SER A 179 14.10 4.88 -1.50
CA SER A 179 13.61 3.58 -1.98
C SER A 179 14.72 2.63 -2.38
N GLY A 180 14.55 1.30 -2.12
CA GLY A 180 15.56 0.31 -2.53
C GLY A 180 15.34 -1.09 -1.95
N GLU A 181 16.36 -1.94 -2.15
CA GLU A 181 16.58 -3.27 -1.55
C GLU A 181 15.62 -4.39 -2.00
N GLY A 182 14.76 -4.15 -3.00
CA GLY A 182 13.72 -5.07 -3.43
C GLY A 182 12.33 -4.67 -2.93
N ALA A 183 11.31 -5.40 -3.31
CA ALA A 183 9.93 -5.14 -2.90
C ALA A 183 9.22 -6.41 -2.44
N ASP A 184 8.26 -6.25 -1.54
CA ASP A 184 7.27 -7.25 -1.18
C ASP A 184 5.96 -6.96 -1.90
N LEU A 185 5.34 -8.02 -2.42
CA LEU A 185 4.07 -7.99 -3.12
C LEU A 185 3.01 -8.78 -2.35
N LEU A 186 1.80 -8.21 -2.26
CA LEU A 186 0.58 -8.94 -1.95
C LEU A 186 -0.25 -9.04 -3.22
N ILE A 187 -0.47 -10.25 -3.68
CA ILE A 187 -1.33 -10.54 -4.83
C ILE A 187 -2.63 -11.11 -4.26
N MET A 188 -3.69 -10.36 -4.40
CA MET A 188 -5.00 -10.68 -3.85
C MET A 188 -5.96 -11.10 -4.95
N THR A 189 -6.55 -12.26 -4.79
CA THR A 189 -7.58 -12.81 -5.66
C THR A 189 -8.76 -13.30 -4.82
N LYS A 190 -9.82 -13.76 -5.43
CA LYS A 190 -10.93 -14.42 -4.73
C LYS A 190 -10.49 -15.68 -3.95
N ASP A 191 -9.36 -16.29 -4.32
CA ASP A 191 -8.84 -17.50 -3.70
C ASP A 191 -7.93 -17.20 -2.49
N GLY A 192 -7.65 -15.92 -2.21
CA GLY A 192 -6.86 -15.45 -1.09
C GLY A 192 -5.66 -14.59 -1.48
N ILE A 193 -4.73 -14.43 -0.53
CA ILE A 193 -3.53 -13.59 -0.68
C ILE A 193 -2.30 -14.46 -0.85
N LYS A 194 -1.55 -14.23 -1.94
CA LYS A 194 -0.21 -14.75 -2.17
C LYS A 194 0.81 -13.65 -1.90
N GLU A 195 1.83 -13.97 -1.11
CA GLU A 195 2.99 -13.08 -0.90
C GLU A 195 4.12 -13.48 -1.85
N GLU A 196 4.69 -12.51 -2.53
CA GLU A 196 5.87 -12.67 -3.38
C GLU A 196 6.89 -11.58 -3.07
N SER A 197 8.12 -11.76 -3.55
CA SER A 197 9.19 -10.79 -3.40
C SER A 197 9.88 -10.54 -4.72
N LEU A 198 10.12 -9.26 -5.03
CA LEU A 198 10.95 -8.83 -6.15
C LEU A 198 12.32 -8.44 -5.63
N LYS A 199 13.38 -8.90 -6.32
CA LYS A 199 14.73 -8.39 -6.15
C LYS A 199 15.03 -7.39 -7.26
N PHE A 200 15.58 -6.27 -6.88
CA PHE A 200 16.13 -5.32 -7.87
C PHE A 200 17.57 -5.77 -8.17
N ALA A 201 17.85 -5.96 -9.45
CA ALA A 201 19.19 -6.28 -9.93
C ALA A 201 20.06 -5.01 -9.96
#